data_8c24a8822c1c559129962f9b4d9f7966
#
_entry.id   8c24a8822c1c559129962f9b4d9f7966
#
_cell.length_a   1.000
_cell.length_b   1.000
_cell.length_c   1.000
_cell.angle_alpha   90.00
_cell.angle_beta   90.00
_cell.angle_gamma   90.00
#
_symmetry.space_group_name_H-M   'P 1'
#
loop_
_entity.id
_entity.type
_entity.pdbx_description
1 polymer ?
#
loop_
_entity_poly.entity_id
_entity_poly.type
_entity_poly.pdbx_seq_one_letter_code
_entity_poly.pdbx_strand_id
1 'polypeptide(L)'
;DAKELQSIVDYGRSPDTTGSPAIDPVFQSTAITDEAGDENFGWYWTSTTHLDGMVPAAGAAYITFGEALGYMQGFSTGEDLFLDVHGAGAQRSDPKVGAPEDYPKWGMGPQGDVQRVWNLVRCVRTL
;
A
#
# COMPACT_ATOMS: atom_id res chain seq x y z
N ASP A 1 -0.82 2.48 15.51
CA ASP A 1 0.51 2.41 14.92
C ASP A 1 0.61 1.27 13.89
N ALA A 2 1.80 1.08 13.27
CA ALA A 2 1.99 0.07 12.23
C ALA A 2 1.74 -1.36 12.75
N LYS A 3 2.15 -1.66 13.98
CA LYS A 3 1.96 -3.00 14.58
C LYS A 3 0.49 -3.30 14.87
N GLU A 4 -0.24 -2.30 15.36
CA GLU A 4 -1.68 -2.44 15.60
C GLU A 4 -2.43 -2.71 14.29
N LEU A 5 -2.12 -1.94 13.24
CA LEU A 5 -2.78 -2.12 11.95
C LEU A 5 -2.36 -3.44 11.28
N GLN A 6 -1.08 -3.82 11.38
CA GLN A 6 -0.57 -5.10 10.88
C GLN A 6 -1.22 -6.30 11.57
N SER A 7 -1.61 -6.16 12.84
CA SER A 7 -2.20 -7.27 13.63
C SER A 7 -3.57 -7.73 13.14
N ILE A 8 -4.26 -6.92 12.32
CA ILE A 8 -5.58 -7.26 11.73
C ILE A 8 -5.48 -7.67 10.26
N VAL A 9 -4.27 -7.82 9.71
CA VAL A 9 -4.06 -8.38 8.36
C VAL A 9 -4.38 -9.87 8.37
N ASP A 10 -5.20 -10.29 7.42
CA ASP A 10 -5.47 -11.70 7.13
C ASP A 10 -4.69 -12.11 5.88
N TYR A 11 -3.56 -12.75 6.06
CA TYR A 11 -2.70 -13.25 4.97
C TYR A 11 -3.27 -14.44 4.19
N GLY A 12 -4.41 -14.97 4.59
CA GLY A 12 -5.19 -15.96 3.85
C GLY A 12 -6.07 -15.32 2.77
N ARG A 13 -6.06 -13.99 2.63
CA ARG A 13 -6.90 -13.23 1.72
C ARG A 13 -6.06 -12.25 0.90
N SER A 14 -6.43 -12.10 -0.38
CA SER A 14 -5.84 -11.08 -1.27
C SER A 14 -6.76 -10.81 -2.46
N PRO A 15 -6.62 -9.67 -3.15
CA PRO A 15 -7.40 -9.39 -4.34
C PRO A 15 -7.26 -10.46 -5.43
N ASP A 16 -6.05 -10.89 -5.71
CA ASP A 16 -5.72 -11.85 -6.78
C ASP A 16 -6.12 -13.30 -6.48
N THR A 17 -6.13 -13.73 -5.21
CA THR A 17 -6.43 -15.13 -4.86
C THR A 17 -7.84 -15.35 -4.34
N THR A 18 -8.41 -14.39 -3.62
CA THR A 18 -9.74 -14.51 -3.00
C THR A 18 -10.73 -13.45 -3.47
N GLY A 19 -10.30 -12.51 -4.32
CA GLY A 19 -11.12 -11.38 -4.76
C GLY A 19 -11.54 -10.46 -3.60
N SER A 20 -10.70 -10.35 -2.56
CA SER A 20 -11.04 -9.66 -1.33
C SER A 20 -9.84 -8.96 -0.70
N PRO A 21 -10.06 -7.94 0.14
CA PRO A 21 -8.96 -7.32 0.87
C PRO A 21 -8.33 -8.28 1.88
N ALA A 22 -7.06 -8.08 2.19
CA ALA A 22 -6.29 -8.86 3.18
C ALA A 22 -6.68 -8.51 4.62
N ILE A 23 -7.96 -8.61 4.94
CA ILE A 23 -8.53 -8.32 6.27
C ILE A 23 -9.81 -9.12 6.47
N ASP A 24 -10.13 -9.45 7.73
CA ASP A 24 -11.39 -10.12 8.07
C ASP A 24 -12.60 -9.28 7.62
N PRO A 25 -13.63 -9.89 6.99
CA PRO A 25 -14.81 -9.17 6.51
C PRO A 25 -15.62 -8.41 7.57
N VAL A 26 -15.39 -8.67 8.85
CA VAL A 26 -15.98 -7.87 9.95
C VAL A 26 -15.49 -6.42 9.90
N PHE A 27 -14.30 -6.20 9.36
CA PHE A 27 -13.77 -4.87 9.11
C PHE A 27 -14.10 -4.44 7.67
N GLN A 28 -14.75 -3.30 7.53
CA GLN A 28 -14.97 -2.73 6.21
C GLN A 28 -13.64 -2.21 5.62
N SER A 29 -13.40 -2.49 4.35
CA SER A 29 -12.29 -1.95 3.59
C SER A 29 -12.79 -1.23 2.35
N THR A 30 -12.17 -0.12 2.01
CA THR A 30 -12.56 0.70 0.86
C THR A 30 -11.99 0.11 -0.42
N ALA A 31 -12.87 -0.20 -1.37
CA ALA A 31 -12.46 -0.51 -2.73
C ALA A 31 -11.94 0.76 -3.43
N ILE A 32 -10.94 0.59 -4.27
CA ILE A 32 -10.35 1.64 -5.10
C ILE A 32 -10.18 1.13 -6.53
N THR A 33 -9.92 2.03 -7.46
CA THR A 33 -9.30 1.69 -8.75
C THR A 33 -7.81 1.97 -8.62
N ASP A 34 -6.99 0.99 -8.94
CA ASP A 34 -5.55 1.09 -8.84
C ASP A 34 -4.90 1.76 -10.08
N GLU A 35 -3.58 1.80 -10.11
CA GLU A 35 -2.82 2.44 -11.18
C GLU A 35 -2.84 1.65 -12.50
N ALA A 36 -3.19 0.36 -12.46
CA ALA A 36 -3.44 -0.47 -13.65
C ALA A 36 -4.86 -0.26 -14.21
N GLY A 37 -5.77 0.32 -13.43
CA GLY A 37 -7.17 0.52 -13.79
C GLY A 37 -8.09 -0.60 -13.27
N ASP A 38 -7.57 -1.50 -12.47
CA ASP A 38 -8.30 -2.65 -11.92
C ASP A 38 -8.92 -2.34 -10.56
N GLU A 39 -9.94 -3.12 -10.17
CA GLU A 39 -10.53 -3.05 -8.84
C GLU A 39 -9.55 -3.61 -7.81
N ASN A 40 -9.31 -2.84 -6.77
CA ASN A 40 -8.36 -3.18 -5.72
C ASN A 40 -8.83 -2.60 -4.38
N PHE A 41 -8.04 -2.70 -3.31
CA PHE A 41 -8.37 -2.16 -2.00
C PHE A 41 -7.32 -1.18 -1.50
N GLY A 42 -7.76 -0.29 -0.63
CA GLY A 42 -6.95 0.84 -0.18
C GLY A 42 -5.77 0.47 0.71
N TRP A 43 -4.82 1.39 0.77
CA TRP A 43 -3.71 1.41 1.72
C TRP A 43 -4.05 2.35 2.86
N TYR A 44 -3.60 2.04 4.05
CA TYR A 44 -3.99 2.75 5.26
C TYR A 44 -2.79 3.27 6.02
N TRP A 45 -2.75 4.59 6.21
CA TRP A 45 -1.75 5.24 7.02
C TRP A 45 -1.76 4.75 8.46
N THR A 46 -0.57 4.69 9.05
CA THR A 46 -0.38 4.51 10.49
C THR A 46 0.21 5.78 11.10
N SER A 47 0.21 5.87 12.43
CA SER A 47 0.90 6.95 13.16
C SER A 47 2.42 6.75 13.23
N THR A 48 2.93 5.63 12.70
CA THR A 48 4.37 5.31 12.71
C THR A 48 5.10 6.14 11.66
N THR A 49 5.97 7.04 12.12
CA THR A 49 6.82 7.85 11.25
C THR A 49 8.03 7.04 10.80
N HIS A 50 8.32 7.06 9.49
CA HIS A 50 9.57 6.57 8.93
C HIS A 50 10.62 7.66 9.06
N LEU A 51 11.69 7.37 9.80
CA LEU A 51 12.72 8.38 10.12
C LEU A 51 13.79 8.52 9.05
N ASP A 52 14.08 7.44 8.32
CA ASP A 52 15.07 7.44 7.25
C ASP A 52 14.49 7.98 5.94
N GLY A 53 15.36 8.38 5.04
CA GLY A 53 15.02 8.90 3.72
C GLY A 53 15.72 10.22 3.43
N MET A 54 15.53 10.76 2.23
CA MET A 54 16.16 12.03 1.79
C MET A 54 15.72 13.22 2.66
N VAL A 55 14.49 13.19 3.17
CA VAL A 55 13.99 14.17 4.13
C VAL A 55 13.57 13.40 5.39
N PRO A 56 14.32 13.53 6.49
CA PRO A 56 14.02 12.82 7.73
C PRO A 56 12.60 13.08 8.23
N ALA A 57 11.92 12.01 8.66
CA ALA A 57 10.56 12.03 9.17
C ALA A 57 9.47 12.53 8.19
N ALA A 58 9.78 12.70 6.91
CA ALA A 58 8.79 13.09 5.90
C ALA A 58 7.87 11.93 5.46
N GLY A 59 8.23 10.69 5.76
CA GLY A 59 7.45 9.49 5.48
C GLY A 59 6.68 8.96 6.68
N ALA A 60 5.63 8.19 6.40
CA ALA A 60 4.94 7.38 7.38
C ALA A 60 4.77 5.95 6.86
N ALA A 61 4.71 5.00 7.78
CA ALA A 61 4.37 3.62 7.44
C ALA A 61 2.88 3.50 7.15
N TYR A 62 2.56 2.65 6.21
CA TYR A 62 1.19 2.22 5.90
C TYR A 62 1.10 0.70 5.76
N ILE A 63 -0.11 0.19 5.84
CA ILE A 63 -0.43 -1.21 5.59
C ILE A 63 -1.36 -1.27 4.37
N THR A 64 -1.08 -2.18 3.45
CA THR A 64 -1.94 -2.43 2.29
C THR A 64 -2.96 -3.50 2.64
N PHE A 65 -4.25 -3.27 2.40
CA PHE A 65 -5.23 -4.35 2.38
C PHE A 65 -5.56 -4.82 0.96
N GLY A 66 -5.16 -4.05 -0.04
CA GLY A 66 -5.07 -4.45 -1.43
C GLY A 66 -3.65 -4.81 -1.83
N GLU A 67 -3.43 -4.98 -3.10
CA GLU A 67 -2.12 -5.26 -3.69
C GLU A 67 -1.16 -4.09 -3.50
N ALA A 68 0.11 -4.42 -3.38
CA ALA A 68 1.21 -3.46 -3.25
C ALA A 68 1.98 -3.39 -4.58
N LEU A 69 1.42 -2.67 -5.53
CA LEU A 69 1.89 -2.62 -6.91
C LEU A 69 3.25 -1.95 -7.09
N GLY A 70 3.98 -2.42 -8.10
CA GLY A 70 5.14 -1.78 -8.69
C GLY A 70 5.07 -1.86 -10.21
N TYR A 71 5.63 -0.86 -10.91
CA TYR A 71 5.71 -0.83 -12.37
C TYR A 71 7.09 -1.31 -12.81
N MET A 72 7.14 -2.52 -13.34
CA MET A 72 8.38 -3.18 -13.72
C MET A 72 8.17 -4.19 -14.86
N GLN A 73 9.27 -4.67 -15.42
CA GLN A 73 9.22 -5.65 -16.48
C GLN A 73 8.70 -7.01 -15.97
N GLY A 74 7.65 -7.51 -16.61
CA GLY A 74 7.08 -8.81 -16.30
C GLY A 74 8.02 -9.94 -16.70
N PHE A 75 8.28 -10.87 -15.79
CA PHE A 75 9.21 -11.98 -15.99
C PHE A 75 8.84 -12.89 -17.16
N SER A 76 7.55 -13.03 -17.47
CA SER A 76 7.06 -13.92 -18.53
C SER A 76 6.77 -13.20 -19.84
N THR A 77 6.44 -11.92 -19.80
CA THR A 77 6.04 -11.14 -20.98
C THR A 77 7.17 -10.29 -21.55
N GLY A 78 8.10 -9.86 -20.69
CA GLY A 78 9.14 -8.90 -21.03
C GLY A 78 8.64 -7.47 -21.23
N GLU A 79 7.35 -7.21 -21.06
CA GLU A 79 6.73 -5.88 -21.16
C GLU A 79 6.66 -5.24 -19.79
N ASP A 80 6.77 -3.90 -19.76
CA ASP A 80 6.58 -3.12 -18.54
C ASP A 80 5.09 -3.11 -18.17
N LEU A 81 4.79 -3.52 -16.94
CA LEU A 81 3.43 -3.58 -16.43
C LEU A 81 3.39 -3.40 -14.90
N PHE A 82 2.21 -3.14 -14.39
CA PHE A 82 1.98 -3.16 -12.95
C PHE A 82 1.88 -4.62 -12.46
N LEU A 83 2.61 -4.90 -11.39
CA LEU A 83 2.64 -6.22 -10.74
C LEU A 83 2.44 -6.04 -9.24
N ASP A 84 1.84 -7.01 -8.59
CA ASP A 84 1.82 -7.06 -7.12
C ASP A 84 3.18 -7.53 -6.60
N VAL A 85 4.07 -6.56 -6.37
CA VAL A 85 5.48 -6.81 -6.03
C VAL A 85 5.73 -7.12 -4.56
N HIS A 86 4.77 -6.81 -3.68
CA HIS A 86 4.90 -7.03 -2.23
C HIS A 86 3.75 -7.81 -1.61
N GLY A 87 2.66 -8.02 -2.32
CA GLY A 87 1.47 -8.71 -1.83
C GLY A 87 0.56 -7.86 -0.94
N ALA A 88 -0.69 -8.30 -0.84
CA ALA A 88 -1.63 -7.72 0.10
C ALA A 88 -1.20 -8.00 1.55
N GLY A 89 -1.38 -7.03 2.43
CA GLY A 89 -0.90 -7.06 3.81
C GLY A 89 0.52 -6.52 3.99
N ALA A 90 1.16 -6.03 2.93
CA ALA A 90 2.49 -5.46 3.02
C ALA A 90 2.53 -4.19 3.87
N GLN A 91 3.64 -4.02 4.62
CA GLN A 91 3.99 -2.77 5.27
C GLN A 91 5.03 -2.03 4.42
N ARG A 92 4.74 -0.79 4.08
CA ARG A 92 5.65 0.10 3.33
C ARG A 92 5.60 1.50 3.92
N SER A 93 6.33 2.44 3.31
CA SER A 93 6.28 3.84 3.69
C SER A 93 6.32 4.75 2.46
N ASP A 94 5.50 5.79 2.50
CA ASP A 94 5.44 6.82 1.48
C ASP A 94 5.53 8.22 2.12
N PRO A 95 5.79 9.27 1.34
CA PRO A 95 5.74 10.63 1.84
C PRO A 95 4.37 10.99 2.42
N LYS A 96 4.36 11.58 3.60
CA LYS A 96 3.15 12.11 4.28
C LYS A 96 3.05 13.64 4.25
N VAL A 97 3.95 14.29 3.51
CA VAL A 97 4.04 15.76 3.37
C VAL A 97 4.07 16.11 1.88
N GLY A 98 3.66 17.32 1.53
CA GLY A 98 3.57 17.76 0.14
C GLY A 98 2.28 17.33 -0.54
N ALA A 99 2.22 17.52 -1.85
CA ALA A 99 1.10 17.13 -2.70
C ALA A 99 1.47 15.94 -3.59
N PRO A 100 0.51 15.16 -4.11
CA PRO A 100 0.79 14.01 -4.97
C PRO A 100 1.67 14.34 -6.17
N GLU A 101 1.53 15.54 -6.73
CA GLU A 101 2.29 16.03 -7.88
C GLU A 101 3.77 16.33 -7.57
N ASP A 102 4.14 16.43 -6.29
CA ASP A 102 5.53 16.63 -5.85
C ASP A 102 6.37 15.34 -5.95
N TYR A 103 5.72 14.21 -6.17
CA TYR A 103 6.34 12.89 -6.12
C TYR A 103 6.05 12.07 -7.39
N PRO A 104 6.98 11.21 -7.82
CA PRO A 104 6.68 10.24 -8.86
C PRO A 104 5.60 9.26 -8.38
N LYS A 105 4.69 8.89 -9.29
CA LYS A 105 3.59 7.96 -8.95
C LYS A 105 4.07 6.52 -8.78
N TRP A 106 5.17 6.15 -9.43
CA TRP A 106 5.79 4.82 -9.39
C TRP A 106 7.28 4.93 -9.75
N GLY A 107 7.96 3.79 -9.74
CA GLY A 107 9.40 3.74 -10.05
C GLY A 107 10.27 3.87 -8.81
N MET A 108 9.72 3.70 -7.62
CA MET A 108 10.47 3.76 -6.38
C MET A 108 11.13 2.41 -6.08
N GLY A 109 12.40 2.48 -5.69
CA GLY A 109 13.16 1.26 -5.36
C GLY A 109 13.37 0.32 -6.55
N PRO A 110 13.92 -0.88 -6.30
CA PRO A 110 14.28 -1.83 -7.36
C PRO A 110 13.08 -2.51 -8.03
N GLN A 111 11.90 -2.45 -7.40
CA GLN A 111 10.67 -3.08 -7.89
C GLN A 111 9.70 -2.07 -8.52
N GLY A 112 10.16 -0.82 -8.72
CA GLY A 112 9.34 0.21 -9.34
C GLY A 112 8.08 0.57 -8.57
N ASP A 113 8.15 0.51 -7.24
CA ASP A 113 7.02 0.66 -6.33
C ASP A 113 6.13 1.85 -6.67
N VAL A 114 4.83 1.62 -6.64
CA VAL A 114 3.80 2.67 -6.66
C VAL A 114 3.90 3.47 -5.37
N GLN A 115 3.76 4.80 -5.50
CA GLN A 115 3.79 5.74 -4.38
C GLN A 115 2.46 6.47 -4.28
N ARG A 116 1.86 6.48 -3.10
CA ARG A 116 0.61 7.19 -2.82
C ARG A 116 0.79 8.11 -1.63
N VAL A 117 0.61 9.41 -1.87
CA VAL A 117 0.66 10.44 -0.82
C VAL A 117 -0.66 10.52 -0.06
N TRP A 118 -1.76 10.20 -0.72
CA TRP A 118 -3.09 10.16 -0.11
C TRP A 118 -3.55 8.72 0.08
N ASN A 119 -3.40 8.24 1.30
CA ASN A 119 -3.91 6.94 1.72
C ASN A 119 -5.08 7.11 2.69
N LEU A 120 -5.79 6.03 2.92
CA LEU A 120 -6.90 5.98 3.86
C LEU A 120 -6.41 5.97 5.31
N VAL A 121 -7.32 6.10 6.25
CA VAL A 121 -7.04 5.98 7.69
C VAL A 121 -8.06 5.08 8.36
N ARG A 122 -7.63 4.40 9.41
CA ARG A 122 -8.48 3.62 10.31
C ARG A 122 -8.18 4.04 11.74
N CYS A 123 -9.16 4.69 12.36
CA CYS A 123 -9.01 5.17 13.73
C CYS A 123 -9.15 4.02 14.73
N VAL A 124 -8.30 4.04 15.75
CA VAL A 124 -8.33 3.13 16.89
C VAL A 124 -8.44 3.97 18.17
N ARG A 125 -9.20 3.49 19.13
CA ARG A 125 -9.26 4.10 20.47
C ARG A 125 -9.11 3.05 21.55
N THR A 126 -8.53 3.44 22.66
CA THR A 126 -8.59 2.66 23.91
C THR A 126 -9.99 2.80 24.51
N LEU A 127 -10.55 1.69 25.00
CA LEU A 127 -11.82 1.68 25.75
C LEU A 127 -11.59 2.09 27.21
#